data_0a828606f4af8f8bf00368ed9c31d028
#
_entry.id   0a828606f4af8f8bf00368ed9c31d028
#
_cell.length_a   1.000
_cell.length_b   1.000
_cell.length_c   1.000
_cell.angle_alpha   90.00
_cell.angle_beta   90.00
_cell.angle_gamma   90.00
#
_symmetry.space_group_name_H-M   'P 1'
#
loop_
_entity.id
_entity.type
_entity.pdbx_description
1 polymer ?
#
loop_
_entity_poly.entity_id
_entity_poly.type
_entity_poly.pdbx_seq_one_letter_code
_entity_poly.pdbx_strand_id
1 'polypeptide(L)'
;MPMEEREAVIKLVSRALEERKEIVFAVVFGGFLERPVFRDLDVGVYLGGFRGDAIDAAVYAEGLSVELTKRAGVPVDVVVLNYAPMWLRLRALKGRVIVDKDPLLRLALKLAAIDNTIASWKAP
;
A
#
# COMPACT_ATOMS: atom_id res chain seq x y z
N MET A 1 10.04 10.27 15.33
CA MET A 1 9.55 11.32 14.42
C MET A 1 8.26 11.91 14.98
N PRO A 2 8.18 13.22 15.14
CA PRO A 2 6.94 13.87 15.58
C PRO A 2 5.78 13.63 14.62
N MET A 3 4.55 13.69 15.13
CA MET A 3 3.35 13.46 14.33
C MET A 3 3.24 14.40 13.12
N GLU A 4 3.65 15.66 13.30
CA GLU A 4 3.64 16.63 12.20
C GLU A 4 4.54 16.23 11.03
N GLU A 5 5.72 15.68 11.35
CA GLU A 5 6.63 15.18 10.32
C GLU A 5 6.08 13.94 9.63
N ARG A 6 5.40 13.05 10.38
CA ARG A 6 4.72 11.88 9.81
C ARG A 6 3.67 12.31 8.80
N GLU A 7 2.82 13.26 9.19
CA GLU A 7 1.76 13.77 8.31
C GLU A 7 2.34 14.45 7.06
N ALA A 8 3.45 15.16 7.21
CA ALA A 8 4.13 15.79 6.08
C ALA A 8 4.65 14.74 5.08
N VAL A 9 5.26 13.66 5.59
CA VAL A 9 5.76 12.55 4.76
C VAL A 9 4.59 11.86 4.05
N ILE A 10 3.51 11.54 4.78
CA ILE A 10 2.33 10.89 4.20
C ILE A 10 1.73 11.78 3.11
N LYS A 11 1.63 13.07 3.33
CA LYS A 11 1.07 14.01 2.36
C LYS A 11 1.93 14.08 1.09
N LEU A 12 3.24 14.11 1.24
CA LEU A 12 4.16 14.12 0.12
C LEU A 12 4.01 12.83 -0.71
N VAL A 13 4.00 11.69 -0.05
CA VAL A 13 3.85 10.38 -0.71
C VAL A 13 2.48 10.29 -1.39
N SER A 14 1.42 10.72 -0.71
CA SER A 14 0.06 10.73 -1.26
C SER A 14 -0.02 11.54 -2.56
N ARG A 15 0.55 12.73 -2.59
CA ARG A 15 0.57 13.58 -3.79
C ARG A 15 1.35 12.94 -4.94
N ALA A 16 2.50 12.35 -4.64
CA ALA A 16 3.31 11.68 -5.65
C ALA A 16 2.56 10.49 -6.28
N LEU A 17 1.83 9.74 -5.47
CA LEU A 17 1.06 8.58 -5.95
C LEU A 17 -0.23 9.01 -6.67
N GLU A 18 -0.88 10.07 -6.22
CA GLU A 18 -2.08 10.60 -6.86
C GLU A 18 -1.84 11.01 -8.32
N GLU A 19 -0.65 11.52 -8.61
CA GLU A 19 -0.26 11.94 -9.96
C GLU A 19 -0.07 10.79 -10.93
N ARG A 20 0.08 9.55 -10.45
CA ARG A 20 0.28 8.39 -11.28
C ARG A 20 -1.05 7.79 -11.70
N LYS A 21 -1.31 7.79 -13.00
CA LYS A 21 -2.59 7.33 -13.57
C LYS A 21 -2.87 5.86 -13.30
N GLU A 22 -1.83 5.05 -13.26
CA GLU A 22 -1.94 3.60 -13.05
C GLU A 22 -2.31 3.23 -11.61
N ILE A 23 -2.12 4.13 -10.65
CA ILE A 23 -2.44 3.85 -9.26
C ILE A 23 -3.91 4.17 -9.00
N VAL A 24 -4.69 3.14 -8.69
CA VAL A 24 -6.12 3.25 -8.40
C VAL A 24 -6.35 3.64 -6.95
N PHE A 25 -5.65 2.98 -6.03
CA PHE A 25 -5.64 3.37 -4.62
C PHE A 25 -4.30 3.01 -3.99
N ALA A 26 -4.03 3.64 -2.86
CA ALA A 26 -2.81 3.39 -2.08
C ALA A 26 -3.14 3.49 -0.59
N VAL A 27 -2.46 2.66 0.20
CA VAL A 27 -2.64 2.58 1.66
C VAL A 27 -1.29 2.59 2.35
N VAL A 28 -1.23 3.25 3.50
CA VAL A 28 -0.08 3.18 4.42
C VAL A 28 -0.45 2.20 5.52
N PHE A 29 0.45 1.30 5.85
CA PHE A 29 0.19 0.28 6.87
C PHE A 29 1.47 -0.05 7.64
N GLY A 30 1.36 -0.95 8.62
CA GLY A 30 2.48 -1.43 9.40
C GLY A 30 2.96 -0.47 10.48
N GLY A 31 4.22 -0.58 10.84
CA GLY A 31 4.80 0.11 11.99
C GLY A 31 4.75 1.64 11.95
N PHE A 32 4.65 2.24 10.77
CA PHE A 32 4.55 3.68 10.62
C PHE A 32 3.31 4.26 11.32
N LEU A 33 2.20 3.48 11.31
CA LEU A 33 0.96 3.89 11.95
C LEU A 33 0.90 3.51 13.44
N GLU A 34 1.57 2.43 13.83
CA GLU A 34 1.37 1.76 15.11
C GLU A 34 2.42 2.10 16.15
N ARG A 35 3.61 2.55 15.72
CA ARG A 35 4.75 2.74 16.64
C ARG A 35 5.10 4.21 16.81
N PRO A 36 5.44 4.64 18.03
CA PRO A 36 5.93 6.00 18.24
C PRO A 36 7.28 6.26 17.56
N VAL A 37 8.10 5.21 17.40
CA VAL A 37 9.35 5.25 16.65
C VAL A 37 9.22 4.30 15.46
N PHE A 38 9.38 4.80 14.25
CA PHE A 38 9.33 3.99 13.04
C PHE A 38 10.57 4.25 12.18
N ARG A 39 10.92 3.28 11.36
CA ARG A 39 12.06 3.37 10.45
C ARG A 39 11.62 3.45 9.00
N ASP A 40 10.57 2.70 8.64
CA ASP A 40 10.13 2.50 7.27
C ASP A 40 8.66 2.86 7.13
N LEU A 41 8.31 3.39 5.96
CA LEU A 41 6.93 3.62 5.57
C LEU A 41 6.52 2.50 4.61
N ASP A 42 5.57 1.66 5.01
CA ASP A 42 5.01 0.61 4.16
C ASP A 42 3.82 1.14 3.38
N VAL A 43 3.89 1.05 2.06
CA VAL A 43 2.84 1.54 1.15
C VAL A 43 2.39 0.41 0.24
N GLY A 44 1.10 0.11 0.28
CA GLY A 44 0.46 -0.80 -0.66
C GLY A 44 -0.20 0.00 -1.77
N VAL A 45 0.07 -0.36 -3.02
CA VAL A 45 -0.56 0.26 -4.19
C VAL A 45 -1.29 -0.77 -5.02
N TYR A 46 -2.47 -0.42 -5.51
CA TYR A 46 -3.22 -1.25 -6.46
C TYR A 46 -3.16 -0.60 -7.83
N LEU A 47 -2.70 -1.37 -8.82
CA LEU A 47 -2.49 -0.90 -10.19
C LEU A 47 -3.69 -1.27 -11.06
N GLY A 48 -4.24 -0.28 -11.75
CA GLY A 48 -5.31 -0.49 -12.71
C GLY A 48 -4.74 -0.78 -14.09
N GLY A 49 -5.33 -1.77 -14.79
CA GLY A 49 -4.91 -2.11 -16.14
C GLY A 49 -3.52 -2.70 -16.26
N PHE A 50 -2.94 -3.14 -15.16
CA PHE A 50 -1.61 -3.73 -15.17
C PHE A 50 -1.62 -5.08 -15.87
N ARG A 51 -0.76 -5.24 -16.88
CA ARG A 51 -0.71 -6.46 -17.72
C ARG A 51 0.50 -7.34 -17.47
N GLY A 52 1.40 -6.93 -16.59
CA GLY A 52 2.58 -7.68 -16.25
C GLY A 52 2.30 -8.83 -15.28
N ASP A 53 3.29 -9.66 -15.04
CA ASP A 53 3.24 -10.73 -14.06
C ASP A 53 3.74 -10.23 -12.67
N ALA A 54 3.91 -11.17 -11.75
CA ALA A 54 4.38 -10.85 -10.39
C ALA A 54 5.80 -10.28 -10.40
N ILE A 55 6.65 -10.70 -11.33
CA ILE A 55 8.03 -10.19 -11.45
C ILE A 55 7.98 -8.75 -11.94
N ASP A 56 7.16 -8.45 -12.95
CA ASP A 56 6.98 -7.08 -13.45
C ASP A 56 6.45 -6.17 -12.34
N ALA A 57 5.53 -6.66 -11.53
CA ALA A 57 5.02 -5.93 -10.38
C ALA A 57 6.11 -5.64 -9.34
N ALA A 58 6.98 -6.60 -9.08
CA ALA A 58 8.11 -6.42 -8.16
C ALA A 58 9.09 -5.37 -8.67
N VAL A 59 9.38 -5.36 -9.97
CA VAL A 59 10.23 -4.34 -10.60
C VAL A 59 9.60 -2.96 -10.48
N TYR A 60 8.31 -2.86 -10.74
CA TYR A 60 7.56 -1.61 -10.58
C TYR A 60 7.66 -1.11 -9.12
N ALA A 61 7.41 -1.99 -8.16
CA ALA A 61 7.44 -1.65 -6.74
C ALA A 61 8.82 -1.17 -6.31
N GLU A 62 9.88 -1.82 -6.76
CA GLU A 62 11.25 -1.44 -6.44
C GLU A 62 11.58 -0.04 -6.98
N GLY A 63 11.24 0.23 -8.23
CA GLY A 63 11.46 1.55 -8.83
C GLY A 63 10.71 2.65 -8.09
N LEU A 64 9.47 2.38 -7.73
CA LEU A 64 8.64 3.34 -6.98
C LEU A 64 9.17 3.54 -5.57
N SER A 65 9.62 2.47 -4.91
CA SER A 65 10.24 2.54 -3.57
C SER A 65 11.46 3.47 -3.59
N VAL A 66 12.33 3.32 -4.57
CA VAL A 66 13.53 4.16 -4.71
C VAL A 66 13.14 5.62 -4.92
N GLU A 67 12.20 5.88 -5.81
CA GLU A 67 11.75 7.25 -6.09
C GLU A 67 11.14 7.92 -4.86
N LEU A 68 10.23 7.22 -4.19
CA LEU A 68 9.55 7.77 -3.01
C LEU A 68 10.51 7.96 -1.83
N THR A 69 11.45 7.04 -1.63
CA THR A 69 12.48 7.17 -0.60
C THR A 69 13.30 8.44 -0.80
N LYS A 70 13.72 8.71 -2.03
CA LYS A 70 14.47 9.93 -2.34
C LYS A 70 13.65 11.19 -2.06
N ARG A 71 12.38 11.19 -2.41
CA ARG A 71 11.51 12.36 -2.23
C ARG A 71 11.11 12.57 -0.78
N ALA A 72 10.85 11.48 -0.05
CA ALA A 72 10.36 11.54 1.32
C ALA A 72 11.45 11.75 2.36
N GLY A 73 12.70 11.36 2.05
CA GLY A 73 13.80 11.43 3.00
C GLY A 73 13.75 10.35 4.08
N VAL A 74 12.85 9.38 3.96
CA VAL A 74 12.75 8.20 4.82
C VAL A 74 12.56 6.98 3.93
N PRO A 75 12.99 5.77 4.37
CA PRO A 75 12.76 4.56 3.57
C PRO A 75 11.28 4.33 3.33
N VAL A 76 10.90 4.13 2.06
CA VAL A 76 9.54 3.82 1.66
C VAL A 76 9.56 2.49 0.94
N ASP A 77 8.86 1.50 1.51
CA ASP A 77 8.71 0.17 0.93
C ASP A 77 7.36 0.07 0.24
N VAL A 78 7.39 -0.16 -1.06
CA VAL A 78 6.17 -0.30 -1.86
C VAL A 78 5.90 -1.77 -2.14
N VAL A 79 4.66 -2.19 -1.96
CA VAL A 79 4.17 -3.49 -2.40
C VAL A 79 3.00 -3.29 -3.36
N VAL A 80 2.99 -4.06 -4.45
CA VAL A 80 1.89 -4.07 -5.40
C VAL A 80 0.85 -5.07 -4.91
N LEU A 81 -0.32 -4.58 -4.53
CA LEU A 81 -1.37 -5.39 -3.92
C LEU A 81 -2.03 -6.37 -4.89
N ASN A 82 -1.94 -6.11 -6.20
CA ASN A 82 -2.47 -7.00 -7.23
C ASN A 82 -1.98 -8.45 -7.09
N TYR A 83 -0.72 -8.61 -6.67
CA TYR A 83 -0.06 -9.92 -6.57
C TYR A 83 0.31 -10.30 -5.14
N ALA A 84 -0.07 -9.48 -4.16
CA ALA A 84 0.23 -9.77 -2.76
C ALA A 84 -0.59 -10.96 -2.27
N PRO A 85 -0.02 -11.80 -1.38
CA PRO A 85 -0.83 -12.84 -0.75
C PRO A 85 -1.95 -12.23 0.08
N MET A 86 -3.02 -13.00 0.29
CA MET A 86 -4.24 -12.48 0.93
C MET A 86 -4.00 -11.92 2.32
N TRP A 87 -3.11 -12.54 3.10
CA TRP A 87 -2.81 -12.04 4.45
C TRP A 87 -2.18 -10.64 4.42
N LEU A 88 -1.30 -10.39 3.45
CA LEU A 88 -0.65 -9.08 3.28
C LEU A 88 -1.63 -8.06 2.72
N ARG A 89 -2.45 -8.47 1.76
CA ARG A 89 -3.50 -7.63 1.19
C ARG A 89 -4.46 -7.16 2.28
N LEU A 90 -4.91 -8.07 3.14
CA LEU A 90 -5.79 -7.72 4.25
C LEU A 90 -5.12 -6.75 5.22
N ARG A 91 -3.87 -7.04 5.59
CA ARG A 91 -3.10 -6.16 6.47
C ARG A 91 -2.99 -4.75 5.90
N ALA A 92 -2.67 -4.64 4.62
CA ALA A 92 -2.57 -3.35 3.94
C ALA A 92 -3.92 -2.63 3.87
N LEU A 93 -4.99 -3.34 3.52
CA LEU A 93 -6.32 -2.76 3.38
C LEU A 93 -6.95 -2.31 4.70
N LYS A 94 -6.42 -2.77 5.84
CA LYS A 94 -6.79 -2.26 7.17
C LYS A 94 -6.05 -0.97 7.54
N GLY A 95 -5.06 -0.57 6.75
CA GLY A 95 -4.28 0.61 6.99
C GLY A 95 -5.00 1.90 6.60
N ARG A 96 -4.23 2.96 6.54
CA ARG A 96 -4.74 4.29 6.21
C ARG A 96 -4.73 4.50 4.69
N VAL A 97 -5.90 4.76 4.12
CA VAL A 97 -6.05 5.07 2.69
C VAL A 97 -5.50 6.47 2.42
N ILE A 98 -4.57 6.59 1.49
CA ILE A 98 -3.97 7.88 1.11
C ILE A 98 -4.26 8.29 -0.33
N VAL A 99 -4.62 7.35 -1.19
CA VAL A 99 -5.13 7.60 -2.54
C VAL A 99 -6.32 6.68 -2.75
N ASP A 100 -7.42 7.19 -3.25
CA ASP A 100 -8.66 6.41 -3.38
C ASP A 100 -9.48 6.87 -4.58
N LYS A 101 -9.11 6.38 -5.76
CA LYS A 101 -9.79 6.74 -7.02
C LYS A 101 -10.96 5.82 -7.34
N ASP A 102 -11.05 4.65 -6.69
CA ASP A 102 -12.14 3.69 -6.85
C ASP A 102 -12.47 3.03 -5.51
N PRO A 103 -13.22 3.72 -4.64
CA PRO A 103 -13.56 3.20 -3.32
C PRO A 103 -14.34 1.89 -3.34
N LEU A 104 -15.18 1.66 -4.34
CA LEU A 104 -15.94 0.41 -4.45
C LEU A 104 -15.03 -0.78 -4.71
N LEU A 105 -14.05 -0.62 -5.60
CA LEU A 105 -13.07 -1.66 -5.87
C LEU A 105 -12.24 -1.94 -4.61
N ARG A 106 -11.75 -0.89 -3.95
CA ARG A 106 -10.98 -1.04 -2.71
C ARG A 106 -11.77 -1.79 -1.66
N LEU A 107 -13.02 -1.42 -1.43
CA LEU A 107 -13.89 -2.09 -0.47
C LEU A 107 -14.14 -3.54 -0.85
N ALA A 108 -14.42 -3.83 -2.12
CA ALA A 108 -14.63 -5.19 -2.60
C ALA A 108 -13.40 -6.08 -2.35
N LEU A 109 -12.20 -5.56 -2.59
CA LEU A 109 -10.96 -6.27 -2.36
C LEU A 109 -10.74 -6.53 -0.86
N LYS A 110 -11.08 -5.57 -0.01
CA LYS A 110 -10.99 -5.74 1.45
C LYS A 110 -11.94 -6.83 1.92
N LEU A 111 -13.18 -6.82 1.46
CA LEU A 111 -14.17 -7.84 1.83
C LEU A 111 -13.74 -9.22 1.33
N ALA A 112 -13.23 -9.33 0.12
CA ALA A 112 -12.72 -10.60 -0.40
C ALA A 112 -11.54 -11.13 0.42
N ALA A 113 -10.65 -10.26 0.88
CA ALA A 113 -9.53 -10.66 1.74
C ALA A 113 -10.01 -11.14 3.11
N ILE A 114 -11.03 -10.50 3.68
CA ILE A 114 -11.64 -10.92 4.94
C ILE A 114 -12.30 -12.29 4.77
N ASP A 115 -13.10 -12.49 3.72
CA ASP A 115 -13.77 -13.77 3.44
C ASP A 115 -12.76 -14.90 3.25
N ASN A 116 -11.68 -14.65 2.53
CA ASN A 116 -10.60 -15.62 2.33
C ASN A 116 -9.97 -16.03 3.67
N THR A 117 -9.72 -15.06 4.54
CA THR A 117 -9.14 -15.30 5.87
C THR A 117 -10.09 -16.16 6.73
N ILE A 118 -11.39 -15.84 6.73
CA ILE A 118 -12.39 -16.60 7.46
C ILE A 118 -12.48 -18.03 6.91
N ALA A 119 -12.52 -18.21 5.61
CA ALA A 119 -12.59 -19.52 4.97
C ALA A 119 -11.36 -20.37 5.32
N SER A 120 -10.16 -19.79 5.30
CA SER A 120 -8.93 -20.49 5.69
C SER A 120 -8.96 -20.91 7.16
N TRP A 121 -9.52 -20.06 8.03
CA TRP A 121 -9.58 -20.33 9.45
C TRP A 121 -10.55 -21.45 9.77
N LYS A 122 -11.63 -21.59 9.00
CA LYS A 122 -12.64 -22.65 9.17
C LYS A 122 -12.24 -23.98 8.53
N ALA A 123 -11.23 -23.98 7.67
CA ALA A 123 -10.77 -25.20 7.02
C ALA A 123 -10.17 -26.15 8.04
N PRO A 124 -10.55 -27.43 8.04
CA PRO A 124 -9.99 -28.40 8.96
C PRO A 124 -8.53 -28.68 8.68
#